data_75be47d150bca254baf751dea17d5b9c
#
_entry.id   75be47d150bca254baf751dea17d5b9c
#
_cell.length_a   1.000
_cell.length_b   1.000
_cell.length_c   1.000
_cell.angle_alpha   90.00
_cell.angle_beta   90.00
_cell.angle_gamma   90.00
#
_symmetry.space_group_name_H-M   'P 1'
#
loop_
_entity.id
_entity.type
_entity.pdbx_description
1 polymer ?
#
loop_
_entity_poly.entity_id
_entity_poly.type
_entity_poly.pdbx_seq_one_letter_code
_entity_poly.pdbx_strand_id
1 'polypeptide(L)'
;MIIPKNLEELASHVESDQKVVFFFTADWCPDCQFIYPVMPDIEALHPDMTFVRVNRDDYMALAQTWNIFGIPSFVVTKKGQELGRLVNKARKTKEEINAFLATV
;
A
#
# COMPACT_ATOMS: atom_id res chain seq x y z
N MET A 1 -2.89 -9.40 -5.20
CA MET A 1 -3.04 -8.38 -4.16
C MET A 1 -4.33 -8.65 -3.39
N ILE A 2 -4.26 -8.61 -2.08
CA ILE A 2 -5.41 -8.86 -1.22
C ILE A 2 -6.28 -7.62 -1.16
N ILE A 3 -7.60 -7.81 -1.27
CA ILE A 3 -8.58 -6.73 -1.09
C ILE A 3 -9.35 -7.07 0.19
N PRO A 4 -9.11 -6.37 1.30
CA PRO A 4 -9.79 -6.68 2.56
C PRO A 4 -11.29 -6.41 2.45
N LYS A 5 -12.08 -7.27 3.08
CA LYS A 5 -13.54 -7.19 3.04
C LYS A 5 -14.09 -6.15 4.02
N ASN A 6 -13.33 -5.88 5.08
CA ASN A 6 -13.74 -4.96 6.15
C ASN A 6 -12.51 -4.50 6.92
N LEU A 7 -12.74 -3.59 7.87
CA LEU A 7 -11.67 -3.02 8.68
C LEU A 7 -10.98 -4.05 9.56
N GLU A 8 -11.70 -5.05 10.06
CA GLU A 8 -11.13 -6.11 10.89
C GLU A 8 -10.12 -6.94 10.11
N GLU A 9 -10.46 -7.30 8.87
CA GLU A 9 -9.54 -8.04 8.00
C GLU A 9 -8.32 -7.19 7.67
N LEU A 10 -8.52 -5.90 7.36
CA LEU A 10 -7.41 -4.98 7.10
C LEU A 10 -6.49 -4.90 8.31
N ALA A 11 -7.06 -4.73 9.52
CA ALA A 11 -6.28 -4.62 10.75
C ALA A 11 -5.47 -5.89 11.04
N SER A 12 -6.01 -7.06 10.69
CA SER A 12 -5.29 -8.32 10.89
C SER A 12 -3.98 -8.37 10.08
N HIS A 13 -3.95 -7.74 8.93
CA HIS A 13 -2.73 -7.66 8.12
C HIS A 13 -1.68 -6.73 8.75
N VAL A 14 -2.12 -5.69 9.47
CA VAL A 14 -1.17 -4.79 10.18
C VAL A 14 -0.38 -5.57 11.23
N GLU A 15 -1.04 -6.51 11.90
CA GLU A 15 -0.41 -7.31 12.97
C GLU A 15 0.35 -8.53 12.46
N SER A 16 0.34 -8.77 11.16
CA SER A 16 0.98 -9.95 10.56
C SER A 16 2.48 -9.99 10.84
N ASP A 17 3.01 -11.19 11.03
CA ASP A 17 4.46 -11.45 11.16
C ASP A 17 5.21 -11.26 9.84
N GLN A 18 4.50 -11.24 8.73
CA GLN A 18 5.06 -10.99 7.41
C GLN A 18 5.16 -9.49 7.16
N LYS A 19 6.06 -9.10 6.25
CA LYS A 19 6.05 -7.73 5.74
C LYS A 19 4.81 -7.55 4.89
N VAL A 20 4.01 -6.53 5.20
CA VAL A 20 2.78 -6.23 4.48
C VAL A 20 2.88 -4.84 3.88
N VAL A 21 2.63 -4.74 2.59
CA VAL A 21 2.62 -3.49 1.85
C VAL A 21 1.17 -3.05 1.66
N PHE A 22 0.80 -1.93 2.25
CA PHE A 22 -0.52 -1.33 2.08
C PHE A 22 -0.45 -0.32 0.95
N PHE A 23 -1.16 -0.63 -0.13
CA PHE A 23 -1.27 0.22 -1.30
C PHE A 23 -2.57 1.03 -1.20
N PHE A 24 -2.43 2.32 -0.89
CA PHE A 24 -3.56 3.23 -0.78
C PHE A 24 -3.90 3.80 -2.15
N THR A 25 -5.13 3.62 -2.57
CA THR A 25 -5.61 3.96 -3.90
C THR A 25 -7.06 4.47 -3.85
N ALA A 26 -7.58 4.92 -4.97
CA ALA A 26 -8.98 5.25 -5.14
C ALA A 26 -9.37 5.06 -6.62
N ASP A 27 -10.64 4.73 -6.87
CA ASP A 27 -11.11 4.43 -8.22
C ASP A 27 -11.03 5.65 -9.16
N TRP A 28 -11.19 6.86 -8.59
CA TRP A 28 -11.19 8.11 -9.36
C TRP A 28 -9.79 8.68 -9.62
N CYS A 29 -8.75 8.07 -9.06
CA CYS A 29 -7.40 8.62 -9.07
C CYS A 29 -6.65 8.22 -10.34
N PRO A 30 -6.34 9.15 -11.28
CA PRO A 30 -5.64 8.79 -12.53
C PRO A 30 -4.24 8.22 -12.28
N ASP A 31 -3.50 8.76 -11.32
CA ASP A 31 -2.15 8.27 -11.01
C ASP A 31 -2.18 6.89 -10.38
N CYS A 32 -3.24 6.55 -9.66
CA CYS A 32 -3.47 5.20 -9.14
C CYS A 32 -3.77 4.22 -10.28
N GLN A 33 -4.60 4.63 -11.23
CA GLN A 33 -4.92 3.81 -12.40
C GLN A 33 -3.72 3.59 -13.29
N PHE A 34 -2.79 4.54 -13.34
CA PHE A 34 -1.55 4.42 -14.08
C PHE A 34 -0.67 3.29 -13.54
N ILE A 35 -0.54 3.18 -12.21
CA ILE A 35 0.37 2.20 -11.60
C ILE A 35 -0.31 0.84 -11.31
N TYR A 36 -1.63 0.80 -11.19
CA TYR A 36 -2.34 -0.42 -10.81
C TYR A 36 -2.01 -1.62 -11.71
N PRO A 37 -2.02 -1.48 -13.05
CA PRO A 37 -1.71 -2.62 -13.94
C PRO A 37 -0.28 -3.14 -13.81
N VAL A 38 0.61 -2.34 -13.22
CA VAL A 38 2.02 -2.70 -13.02
C VAL A 38 2.23 -3.42 -11.71
N MET A 39 1.28 -3.35 -10.78
CA MET A 39 1.42 -3.94 -9.46
C MET A 39 1.71 -5.44 -9.47
N PRO A 40 1.14 -6.28 -10.36
CA PRO A 40 1.51 -7.69 -10.40
C PRO A 40 3.01 -7.92 -10.63
N ASP A 41 3.66 -7.10 -11.47
CA ASP A 41 5.09 -7.21 -11.71
C ASP A 41 5.89 -6.81 -10.47
N ILE A 42 5.43 -5.79 -9.76
CA ILE A 42 6.06 -5.36 -8.49
C ILE A 42 5.94 -6.47 -7.46
N GLU A 43 4.76 -7.06 -7.32
CA GLU A 43 4.53 -8.16 -6.38
C GLU A 43 5.44 -9.34 -6.68
N ALA A 44 5.65 -9.66 -7.95
CA ALA A 44 6.49 -10.78 -8.37
C ALA A 44 7.96 -10.57 -7.98
N LEU A 45 8.41 -9.32 -7.91
CA LEU A 45 9.79 -8.99 -7.49
C LEU A 45 9.98 -8.99 -5.98
N HIS A 46 8.88 -9.05 -5.21
CA HIS A 46 8.92 -9.02 -3.75
C HIS A 46 8.08 -10.16 -3.17
N PRO A 47 8.46 -11.43 -3.44
CA PRO A 47 7.65 -12.59 -3.04
C PRO A 47 7.58 -12.81 -1.52
N ASP A 48 8.47 -12.16 -0.76
CA ASP A 48 8.49 -12.19 0.70
C ASP A 48 7.52 -11.19 1.34
N MET A 49 6.87 -10.36 0.53
CA MET A 49 5.93 -9.35 1.00
C MET A 49 4.50 -9.69 0.58
N THR A 50 3.55 -9.39 1.46
CA THR A 50 2.12 -9.49 1.17
C THR A 50 1.61 -8.11 0.80
N PHE A 51 0.86 -8.01 -0.30
CA PHE A 51 0.34 -6.73 -0.76
C PHE A 51 -1.16 -6.65 -0.49
N VAL A 52 -1.60 -5.55 0.12
CA VAL A 52 -3.00 -5.28 0.47
C VAL A 52 -3.42 -3.97 -0.18
N ARG A 53 -4.50 -4.03 -0.96
CA ARG A 53 -5.08 -2.84 -1.56
C ARG A 53 -6.04 -2.18 -0.58
N VAL A 54 -5.85 -0.89 -0.33
CA VAL A 54 -6.72 -0.10 0.54
C VAL A 54 -7.37 1.01 -0.28
N ASN A 55 -8.68 0.93 -0.47
CA ASN A 55 -9.43 2.01 -1.08
C ASN A 55 -9.57 3.13 -0.05
N ARG A 56 -8.94 4.28 -0.31
CA ARG A 56 -8.92 5.40 0.62
C ARG A 56 -10.32 5.88 0.98
N ASP A 57 -11.25 5.85 0.03
CA ASP A 57 -12.61 6.34 0.27
C ASP A 57 -13.39 5.42 1.21
N ASP A 58 -13.12 4.12 1.16
CA ASP A 58 -13.76 3.15 2.05
C ASP A 58 -13.19 3.19 3.47
N TYR A 59 -11.93 3.65 3.61
CA TYR A 59 -11.21 3.66 4.88
C TYR A 59 -10.61 5.03 5.18
N MET A 60 -11.43 6.08 5.05
CA MET A 60 -10.99 7.47 5.21
C MET A 60 -10.42 7.75 6.60
N ALA A 61 -11.05 7.23 7.65
CA ALA A 61 -10.57 7.43 9.01
C ALA A 61 -9.17 6.82 9.20
N LEU A 62 -8.93 5.64 8.64
CA LEU A 62 -7.61 5.00 8.69
C LEU A 62 -6.59 5.84 7.93
N ALA A 63 -6.93 6.28 6.73
CA ALA A 63 -6.03 7.10 5.92
C ALA A 63 -5.66 8.39 6.63
N GLN A 64 -6.61 9.04 7.31
CA GLN A 64 -6.35 10.23 8.11
C GLN A 64 -5.45 9.93 9.30
N THR A 65 -5.73 8.86 10.02
CA THR A 65 -4.93 8.45 11.18
C THR A 65 -3.48 8.16 10.79
N TRP A 66 -3.28 7.55 9.62
CA TRP A 66 -1.94 7.22 9.12
C TRP A 66 -1.28 8.35 8.33
N ASN A 67 -1.90 9.52 8.26
CA ASN A 67 -1.40 10.69 7.51
C ASN A 67 -1.15 10.37 6.03
N ILE A 68 -2.09 9.67 5.39
CA ILE A 68 -2.04 9.40 3.96
C ILE A 68 -2.62 10.60 3.23
N PHE A 69 -1.80 11.60 2.98
CA PHE A 69 -2.24 12.87 2.40
C PHE A 69 -2.18 12.89 0.87
N GLY A 70 -1.76 11.82 0.26
CA GLY A 70 -1.70 11.69 -1.20
C GLY A 70 -1.83 10.24 -1.62
N ILE A 71 -2.23 9.99 -2.85
CA ILE A 71 -2.35 8.66 -3.44
C ILE A 71 -1.86 8.72 -4.90
N PRO A 72 -1.31 7.61 -5.43
CA PRO A 72 -1.06 6.34 -4.76
C PRO A 72 0.02 6.47 -3.69
N SER A 73 -0.15 5.77 -2.59
CA SER A 73 0.81 5.77 -1.49
C SER A 73 1.01 4.36 -0.95
N PHE A 74 2.17 4.14 -0.33
CA PHE A 74 2.56 2.83 0.16
C PHE A 74 3.07 2.94 1.59
N VAL A 75 2.59 2.03 2.45
CA VAL A 75 3.08 1.90 3.82
C VAL A 75 3.41 0.43 4.05
N VAL A 76 4.58 0.15 4.60
CA VAL A 76 5.01 -1.21 4.89
C VAL A 76 5.04 -1.42 6.39
N THR A 77 4.38 -2.48 6.86
CA THR A 77 4.34 -2.83 8.28
C THR A 77 4.82 -4.26 8.50
N LYS A 78 5.21 -4.56 9.74
CA LYS A 78 5.49 -5.91 10.22
C LYS A 78 5.25 -5.93 11.73
N LYS A 79 4.45 -6.89 12.20
CA LYS A 79 4.12 -7.04 13.63
C LYS A 79 3.59 -5.74 14.26
N GLY A 80 2.73 -5.03 13.52
CA GLY A 80 2.12 -3.79 14.00
C GLY A 80 3.01 -2.56 13.92
N GLN A 81 4.25 -2.69 13.41
CA GLN A 81 5.18 -1.57 13.32
C GLN A 81 5.39 -1.15 11.88
N GLU A 82 5.42 0.16 11.66
CA GLU A 82 5.73 0.71 10.35
C GLU A 82 7.23 0.60 10.08
N LEU A 83 7.58 -0.05 8.96
CA LEU A 83 8.97 -0.16 8.52
C LEU A 83 9.39 0.98 7.59
N GLY A 84 8.44 1.55 6.86
CA GLY A 84 8.70 2.65 5.95
C GLY A 84 7.43 3.07 5.23
N ARG A 85 7.53 4.24 4.56
CA ARG A 85 6.41 4.76 3.77
C ARG A 85 6.88 5.56 2.57
N LEU A 86 6.08 5.46 1.51
CA LEU A 86 6.23 6.29 0.32
C LEU A 86 4.89 7.00 0.13
N VAL A 87 4.75 8.16 0.77
CA VAL A 87 3.51 8.93 0.82
C VAL A 87 3.75 10.34 0.33
N ASN A 88 3.13 10.68 -0.81
CA ASN A 88 3.10 12.03 -1.35
C ASN A 88 2.01 12.09 -2.42
N LYS A 89 1.83 13.26 -3.04
CA LYS A 89 0.78 13.47 -4.05
C LYS A 89 1.24 13.18 -5.48
N ALA A 90 2.50 12.81 -5.68
CA ALA A 90 3.06 12.60 -6.99
C ALA A 90 2.70 11.23 -7.57
N ARG A 91 2.66 11.16 -8.90
CA ARG A 91 2.62 9.88 -9.62
C ARG A 91 3.87 9.08 -9.28
N LYS A 92 3.72 7.77 -9.10
CA LYS A 92 4.83 6.88 -8.83
C LYS A 92 5.11 5.97 -10.01
N THR A 93 6.39 5.67 -10.23
CA THR A 93 6.82 4.73 -11.25
C THR A 93 7.11 3.37 -10.61
N LYS A 94 7.14 2.32 -11.44
CA LYS A 94 7.53 0.97 -11.02
C LYS A 94 8.91 0.99 -10.36
N GLU A 95 9.86 1.71 -10.97
CA GLU A 95 11.24 1.81 -10.49
C GLU A 95 11.31 2.45 -9.11
N GLU A 96 10.55 3.51 -8.91
CA GLU A 96 10.50 4.22 -7.64
C GLU A 96 9.94 3.33 -6.52
N ILE A 97 8.86 2.60 -6.82
CA ILE A 97 8.23 1.71 -5.85
C ILE A 97 9.18 0.55 -5.52
N ASN A 98 9.80 -0.07 -6.52
CA ASN A 98 10.74 -1.16 -6.29
C ASN A 98 11.94 -0.70 -5.48
N ALA A 99 12.46 0.49 -5.75
CA ALA A 99 13.57 1.06 -4.98
C ALA A 99 13.18 1.27 -3.52
N PHE A 100 11.97 1.78 -3.28
CA PHE A 100 11.45 1.95 -1.91
C PHE A 100 11.32 0.61 -1.20
N LEU A 101 10.69 -0.37 -1.84
CA LEU A 101 10.46 -1.69 -1.21
C LEU A 101 11.77 -2.41 -0.91
N ALA A 102 12.83 -2.15 -1.67
CA ALA A 102 14.15 -2.72 -1.40
C ALA A 102 14.79 -2.17 -0.12
N THR A 103 14.29 -1.07 0.42
CA THR A 103 14.84 -0.44 1.64
C THR A 103 14.15 -0.88 2.92
N VAL A 104 13.05 -1.61 2.84
CA VAL A 104 12.23 -1.98 4.01
C VAL A 104 12.20 -3.46 4.30
#